data_c488924c106456c8fb481551ff87f766
#
_entry.id   c488924c106456c8fb481551ff87f766
#
_cell.length_a   1.000
_cell.length_b   1.000
_cell.length_c   1.000
_cell.angle_alpha   90.00
_cell.angle_beta   90.00
_cell.angle_gamma   90.00
#
_symmetry.space_group_name_H-M   'P 1'
#
loop_
_entity.id
_entity.type
_entity.pdbx_description
1 polymer ?
#
loop_
_entity_poly.entity_id
_entity_poly.type
_entity_poly.pdbx_seq_one_letter_code
_entity_poly.pdbx_strand_id
1 'polypeptide(L)'
;MATMTATDPKANVLPLLEGSTWPNATEALALAHTLPVPSTRTEAWKYTRVAKLFSQPYNAPKGDATVTLPTRLPFDATRVVFVNGHFRADLSDDLKTDPGSGAGKGIVIDSLKHHLAHGPLKAHY
;
A
#
# COMPACT_ATOMS: atom_id res chain seq x y z
N MET A 1 -1.93 1.36 44.46
CA MET A 1 -0.95 1.10 43.37
C MET A 1 -1.73 0.98 42.07
N ALA A 2 -1.62 1.96 41.18
CA ALA A 2 -2.29 1.91 39.88
C ALA A 2 -1.49 0.95 38.97
N THR A 3 -2.10 -0.15 38.59
CA THR A 3 -1.56 -1.09 37.60
C THR A 3 -1.53 -0.36 36.27
N MET A 4 -0.37 0.09 35.80
CA MET A 4 -0.22 0.58 34.43
C MET A 4 -0.47 -0.61 33.50
N THR A 5 -1.64 -0.63 32.90
CA THR A 5 -1.94 -1.55 31.82
C THR A 5 -1.00 -1.21 30.67
N ALA A 6 -0.04 -2.08 30.38
CA ALA A 6 0.85 -1.89 29.24
C ALA A 6 -0.01 -1.85 27.98
N THR A 7 -0.10 -0.70 27.32
CA THR A 7 -0.80 -0.56 26.05
C THR A 7 -0.12 -1.47 25.03
N ASP A 8 -0.90 -2.28 24.32
CA ASP A 8 -0.37 -3.14 23.25
C ASP A 8 0.40 -2.27 22.25
N PRO A 9 1.69 -2.51 22.04
CA PRO A 9 2.50 -1.72 21.12
C PRO A 9 1.96 -1.73 19.69
N LYS A 10 1.10 -2.68 19.34
CA LYS A 10 0.48 -2.82 18.01
C LYS A 10 -0.81 -2.02 17.86
N ALA A 11 -1.36 -1.46 18.94
CA ALA A 11 -2.63 -0.74 18.94
C ALA A 11 -2.70 0.44 17.94
N ASN A 12 -1.57 1.02 17.59
CA ASN A 12 -1.51 2.12 16.60
C ASN A 12 -1.43 1.65 15.15
N VAL A 13 -1.17 0.38 14.89
CA VAL A 13 -0.89 -0.14 13.55
C VAL A 13 -1.96 -1.13 13.09
N LEU A 14 -2.39 -2.05 13.95
CA LEU A 14 -3.34 -3.09 13.58
C LEU A 14 -4.67 -2.56 13.02
N PRO A 15 -5.27 -1.48 13.57
CA PRO A 15 -6.51 -0.92 13.02
C PRO A 15 -6.38 -0.43 11.58
N LEU A 16 -5.16 -0.07 11.13
CA LEU A 16 -4.92 0.35 9.75
C LEU A 16 -4.94 -0.81 8.75
N LEU A 17 -4.77 -2.04 9.24
CA LEU A 17 -4.77 -3.26 8.44
C LEU A 17 -6.15 -3.91 8.38
N GLU A 18 -7.04 -3.51 9.28
CA GLU A 18 -8.42 -4.01 9.33
C GLU A 18 -9.18 -3.58 8.08
N GLY A 19 -10.03 -4.46 7.57
CA GLY A 19 -10.79 -4.20 6.34
C GLY A 19 -9.99 -4.30 5.04
N SER A 20 -8.73 -4.73 5.10
CA SER A 20 -7.94 -5.01 3.91
C SER A 20 -8.59 -6.10 3.06
N THR A 21 -8.69 -5.86 1.76
CA THR A 21 -9.25 -6.80 0.79
C THR A 21 -8.18 -7.52 -0.04
N TRP A 22 -6.93 -7.45 0.38
CA TRP A 22 -5.84 -8.20 -0.25
C TRP A 22 -6.01 -9.71 -0.04
N PRO A 23 -5.56 -10.54 -0.99
CA PRO A 23 -5.50 -11.99 -0.79
C PRO A 23 -4.72 -12.30 0.51
N ASN A 24 -5.22 -13.25 1.29
CA ASN A 24 -4.66 -13.66 2.58
C ASN A 24 -4.59 -12.56 3.67
N ALA A 25 -5.28 -11.42 3.49
CA ALA A 25 -5.27 -10.33 4.47
C ALA A 25 -5.76 -10.80 5.86
N THR A 26 -6.80 -11.63 5.90
CA THR A 26 -7.35 -12.17 7.15
C THR A 26 -6.35 -13.04 7.90
N GLU A 27 -5.65 -13.91 7.19
CA GLU A 27 -4.63 -14.78 7.78
C GLU A 27 -3.42 -13.95 8.25
N ALA A 28 -2.96 -13.02 7.41
CA ALA A 28 -1.87 -12.13 7.76
C ALA A 28 -2.19 -11.26 8.99
N LEU A 29 -3.42 -10.76 9.10
CA LEU A 29 -3.86 -9.99 10.25
C LEU A 29 -3.91 -10.85 11.53
N ALA A 30 -4.41 -12.08 11.44
CA ALA A 30 -4.40 -13.03 12.54
C ALA A 30 -2.97 -13.31 13.05
N LEU A 31 -2.01 -13.51 12.13
CA LEU A 31 -0.60 -13.65 12.48
C LEU A 31 -0.05 -12.36 13.10
N ALA A 32 -0.39 -11.19 12.58
CA ALA A 32 0.06 -9.91 13.14
C ALA A 32 -0.43 -9.68 14.57
N HIS A 33 -1.60 -10.20 14.93
CA HIS A 33 -2.09 -10.17 16.33
C HIS A 33 -1.27 -11.07 17.25
N THR A 34 -0.87 -12.24 16.80
CA THR A 34 -0.18 -13.25 17.64
C THR A 34 1.33 -13.02 17.74
N LEU A 35 1.97 -12.58 16.68
CA LEU A 35 3.42 -12.38 16.64
C LEU A 35 3.83 -11.19 17.51
N PRO A 36 4.92 -11.28 18.28
CA PRO A 36 5.44 -10.14 19.05
C PRO A 36 6.02 -9.07 18.11
N VAL A 37 5.96 -7.81 18.57
CA VAL A 37 6.71 -6.74 17.89
C VAL A 37 8.20 -7.05 17.95
N PRO A 38 8.92 -7.05 16.82
CA PRO A 38 10.34 -7.32 16.82
C PRO A 38 11.12 -6.34 17.69
N SER A 39 12.14 -6.84 18.35
CA SER A 39 13.03 -6.03 19.16
C SER A 39 14.50 -6.29 18.82
N THR A 40 15.39 -5.42 19.28
CA THR A 40 16.84 -5.60 19.10
C THR A 40 17.40 -6.85 19.82
N ARG A 41 16.58 -7.52 20.64
CA ARG A 41 16.93 -8.82 21.24
C ARG A 41 16.71 -9.99 20.29
N THR A 42 15.92 -9.80 19.23
CA THR A 42 15.71 -10.77 18.17
C THR A 42 16.85 -10.67 17.17
N GLU A 43 17.59 -11.74 16.92
CA GLU A 43 18.82 -11.70 16.10
C GLU A 43 18.61 -11.05 14.74
N ALA A 44 17.53 -11.41 14.02
CA ALA A 44 17.20 -10.83 12.71
C ALA A 44 16.95 -9.30 12.75
N TRP A 45 16.68 -8.73 13.93
CA TRP A 45 16.33 -7.32 14.12
C TRP A 45 17.33 -6.57 15.00
N LYS A 46 18.46 -7.19 15.32
CA LYS A 46 19.47 -6.69 16.23
C LYS A 46 19.91 -5.24 15.95
N TYR A 47 19.99 -4.86 14.69
CA TYR A 47 20.42 -3.53 14.25
C TYR A 47 19.25 -2.64 13.80
N THR A 48 18.01 -3.11 13.88
CA THR A 48 16.82 -2.37 13.40
C THR A 48 15.85 -2.08 14.55
N ARG A 49 15.71 -0.81 14.91
CA ARG A 49 14.85 -0.37 16.02
C ARG A 49 13.45 -0.03 15.50
N VAL A 50 12.54 -0.99 15.48
CA VAL A 50 11.16 -0.78 15.00
C VAL A 50 10.18 -0.34 16.08
N ALA A 51 10.49 -0.52 17.36
CA ALA A 51 9.58 -0.18 18.46
C ALA A 51 9.07 1.28 18.40
N LYS A 52 9.90 2.21 17.97
CA LYS A 52 9.52 3.61 17.82
C LYS A 52 8.44 3.82 16.75
N LEU A 53 8.41 3.01 15.70
CA LEU A 53 7.37 3.07 14.67
C LEU A 53 6.01 2.66 15.26
N PHE A 54 5.98 1.60 16.05
CA PHE A 54 4.75 1.13 16.68
C PHE A 54 4.19 2.08 17.75
N SER A 55 5.00 2.97 18.30
CA SER A 55 4.56 3.96 19.30
C SER A 55 3.94 5.23 18.70
N GLN A 56 4.00 5.42 17.38
CA GLN A 56 3.44 6.60 16.73
C GLN A 56 1.98 6.37 16.33
N PRO A 57 1.12 7.39 16.49
CA PRO A 57 -0.22 7.33 15.93
C PRO A 57 -0.15 7.51 14.42
N TYR A 58 -0.72 6.57 13.69
CA TYR A 58 -0.84 6.64 12.23
C TYR A 58 -2.30 6.81 11.84
N ASN A 59 -2.53 7.56 10.78
CA ASN A 59 -3.83 7.68 10.14
C ASN A 59 -3.71 7.23 8.69
N ALA A 60 -4.71 6.51 8.21
CA ALA A 60 -4.79 6.18 6.80
C ALA A 60 -4.89 7.48 5.98
N PRO A 61 -4.03 7.70 4.98
CA PRO A 61 -4.09 8.89 4.16
C PRO A 61 -5.36 8.88 3.31
N LYS A 62 -5.90 10.08 3.03
CA LYS A 62 -7.05 10.25 2.15
C LYS A 62 -6.58 10.57 0.73
N GLY A 63 -7.20 9.91 -0.26
CA GLY A 63 -6.88 10.10 -1.68
C GLY A 63 -7.60 11.28 -2.35
N ASP A 64 -8.48 11.98 -1.64
CA ASP A 64 -9.35 13.06 -2.15
C ASP A 64 -8.71 14.46 -2.08
N ALA A 65 -7.44 14.55 -1.67
CA ALA A 65 -6.75 15.83 -1.59
C ALA A 65 -6.69 16.52 -2.97
N THR A 66 -6.96 17.83 -2.98
CA THR A 66 -6.77 18.67 -4.17
C THR A 66 -5.29 18.86 -4.41
N VAL A 67 -4.84 18.56 -5.63
CA VAL A 67 -3.43 18.67 -6.01
C VAL A 67 -3.31 19.43 -7.32
N THR A 68 -2.23 20.21 -7.45
CA THR A 68 -1.85 20.83 -8.72
C THR A 68 -0.88 19.89 -9.42
N LEU A 69 -1.25 19.46 -10.63
CA LEU A 69 -0.39 18.59 -11.40
C LEU A 69 0.78 19.37 -12.00
N PRO A 70 1.97 18.78 -12.08
CA PRO A 70 3.08 19.37 -12.81
C PRO A 70 2.77 19.44 -14.31
N THR A 71 3.43 20.36 -15.00
CA THR A 71 3.37 20.47 -16.47
C THR A 71 3.71 19.12 -17.11
N ARG A 72 3.02 18.80 -18.21
CA ARG A 72 3.35 17.60 -18.99
C ARG A 72 4.76 17.67 -19.54
N LEU A 73 5.40 16.52 -19.63
CA LEU A 73 6.70 16.38 -20.27
C LEU A 73 6.60 16.76 -21.76
N PRO A 74 7.68 17.27 -22.38
CA PRO A 74 7.68 17.70 -23.78
C PRO A 74 7.77 16.52 -24.77
N PHE A 75 7.36 15.35 -24.37
CA PHE A 75 7.28 14.14 -25.18
C PHE A 75 6.01 13.36 -24.85
N ASP A 76 5.62 12.46 -25.73
CA ASP A 76 4.45 11.60 -25.54
C ASP A 76 4.71 10.61 -24.41
N ALA A 77 3.87 10.67 -23.35
CA ALA A 77 3.98 9.83 -22.17
C ALA A 77 2.62 9.66 -21.49
N THR A 78 2.32 8.46 -21.09
CA THR A 78 1.13 8.16 -20.28
C THR A 78 1.34 8.61 -18.85
N ARG A 79 0.45 9.46 -18.35
CA ARG A 79 0.47 9.93 -16.96
C ARG A 79 -0.42 9.07 -16.07
N VAL A 80 0.15 8.51 -15.02
CA VAL A 80 -0.56 7.81 -13.95
C VAL A 80 -0.38 8.59 -12.65
N VAL A 81 -1.47 9.01 -12.03
CA VAL A 81 -1.44 9.88 -10.86
C VAL A 81 -1.86 9.13 -9.61
N PHE A 82 -1.05 9.24 -8.58
CA PHE A 82 -1.36 8.80 -7.23
C PHE A 82 -1.31 10.00 -6.28
N VAL A 83 -2.32 10.11 -5.43
CA VAL A 83 -2.37 11.12 -4.37
C VAL A 83 -2.42 10.40 -3.03
N ASN A 84 -1.42 10.63 -2.19
CA ASN A 84 -1.27 9.94 -0.90
C ASN A 84 -1.35 8.40 -1.02
N GLY A 85 -0.83 7.83 -2.11
CA GLY A 85 -0.88 6.39 -2.37
C GLY A 85 -2.17 5.87 -3.00
N HIS A 86 -3.19 6.71 -3.20
CA HIS A 86 -4.44 6.35 -3.87
C HIS A 86 -4.38 6.72 -5.36
N PHE A 87 -4.71 5.78 -6.21
CA PHE A 87 -4.83 6.02 -7.65
C PHE A 87 -5.97 7.01 -7.94
N ARG A 88 -5.69 8.03 -8.74
CA ARG A 88 -6.64 9.05 -9.16
C ARG A 88 -6.90 8.96 -10.65
N ALA A 89 -7.95 8.22 -11.01
CA ALA A 89 -8.35 8.03 -12.40
C ALA A 89 -8.73 9.37 -13.08
N ASP A 90 -9.34 10.28 -12.32
CA ASP A 90 -9.75 11.61 -12.79
C ASP A 90 -8.59 12.55 -13.13
N LEU A 91 -7.40 12.28 -12.62
CA LEU A 91 -6.17 13.03 -12.87
C LEU A 91 -5.18 12.30 -13.78
N SER A 92 -5.43 11.04 -14.05
CA SER A 92 -4.61 10.18 -14.91
C SER A 92 -5.12 10.20 -16.34
N ASP A 93 -4.25 9.82 -17.25
CA ASP A 93 -4.67 9.53 -18.63
C ASP A 93 -5.56 8.27 -18.65
N ASP A 94 -6.36 8.11 -19.71
CA ASP A 94 -7.15 6.90 -19.85
C ASP A 94 -6.21 5.69 -20.04
N LEU A 95 -6.19 4.81 -19.05
CA LEU A 95 -5.38 3.60 -19.06
C LEU A 95 -6.06 2.43 -19.77
N LYS A 96 -7.32 2.62 -20.19
CA LYS A 96 -7.99 1.65 -21.05
C LYS A 96 -7.25 1.63 -22.37
N THR A 97 -6.77 0.48 -22.73
CA THR A 97 -6.04 0.21 -23.95
C THR A 97 -6.86 0.63 -25.18
N ASP A 98 -6.81 1.90 -25.50
CA ASP A 98 -7.20 2.37 -26.82
C ASP A 98 -6.12 1.87 -27.79
N PRO A 99 -6.48 1.08 -28.82
CA PRO A 99 -5.51 0.57 -29.80
C PRO A 99 -4.72 1.68 -30.52
N GLY A 100 -5.10 2.94 -30.32
CA GLY A 100 -4.48 4.12 -30.89
C GLY A 100 -3.60 4.95 -29.95
N SER A 101 -3.68 4.76 -28.65
CA SER A 101 -2.92 5.54 -27.68
C SER A 101 -1.57 4.91 -27.39
N GLY A 102 -0.59 4.96 -28.23
CA GLY A 102 0.85 4.69 -27.95
C GLY A 102 1.27 3.59 -26.96
N ALA A 103 0.36 3.12 -26.10
CA ALA A 103 0.50 1.92 -25.30
C ALA A 103 0.47 0.73 -26.27
N GLY A 104 1.65 0.34 -26.74
CA GLY A 104 1.80 -0.69 -27.77
C GLY A 104 1.05 -1.96 -27.40
N LYS A 105 0.61 -2.71 -28.40
CA LYS A 105 0.00 -4.02 -28.24
C LYS A 105 0.83 -4.84 -27.24
N GLY A 106 0.22 -5.21 -26.11
CA GLY A 106 0.86 -6.04 -25.08
C GLY A 106 1.17 -5.33 -23.76
N ILE A 107 0.91 -4.02 -23.61
CA ILE A 107 1.07 -3.33 -22.32
C ILE A 107 -0.29 -3.30 -21.61
N VAL A 108 -0.34 -3.84 -20.40
CA VAL A 108 -1.50 -3.79 -19.51
C VAL A 108 -1.10 -2.93 -18.30
N ILE A 109 -1.86 -1.87 -18.05
CA ILE A 109 -1.71 -1.04 -16.85
C ILE A 109 -2.94 -1.23 -15.99
N ASP A 110 -2.79 -1.93 -14.89
CA ASP A 110 -3.88 -2.28 -13.98
C ASP A 110 -3.39 -2.34 -12.54
N SER A 111 -4.32 -2.31 -11.58
CA SER A 111 -3.97 -2.49 -10.18
C SER A 111 -3.60 -3.95 -9.90
N LEU A 112 -2.55 -4.16 -9.11
CA LEU A 112 -2.18 -5.50 -8.66
C LEU A 112 -3.35 -6.21 -7.97
N LYS A 113 -4.16 -5.48 -7.20
CA LYS A 113 -5.35 -6.00 -6.53
C LYS A 113 -6.36 -6.56 -7.53
N HIS A 114 -6.66 -5.83 -8.60
CA HIS A 114 -7.58 -6.29 -9.66
C HIS A 114 -7.01 -7.53 -10.34
N HIS A 115 -5.74 -7.50 -10.66
CA HIS A 115 -5.07 -8.61 -11.34
C HIS A 115 -5.07 -9.90 -10.50
N LEU A 116 -4.77 -9.81 -9.20
CA LEU A 116 -4.79 -10.95 -8.29
C LEU A 116 -6.19 -11.53 -8.05
N ALA A 117 -7.24 -10.71 -8.16
CA ALA A 117 -8.62 -11.17 -8.05
C ALA A 117 -9.07 -12.00 -9.27
N HIS A 118 -8.41 -11.84 -10.44
CA HIS A 118 -8.77 -12.49 -11.69
C HIS A 118 -7.82 -13.63 -12.11
N GLY A 119 -6.85 -13.97 -11.30
CA GLY A 119 -5.97 -15.10 -11.52
C GLY A 119 -4.53 -14.88 -10.99
N PRO A 120 -3.71 -15.92 -11.02
CA PRO A 120 -2.33 -15.79 -10.60
C PRO A 120 -1.55 -14.89 -11.57
N LEU A 121 -0.62 -14.11 -11.02
CA LEU A 121 0.36 -13.39 -11.83
C LEU A 121 1.11 -14.38 -12.71
N LYS A 122 0.92 -14.29 -14.01
CA LYS A 122 1.74 -15.03 -14.95
C LYS A 122 3.08 -14.30 -15.02
N ALA A 123 4.14 -14.94 -14.54
CA ALA A 123 5.49 -14.46 -14.77
C ALA A 123 5.76 -14.58 -16.29
N HIS A 124 5.86 -13.46 -16.96
CA HIS A 124 6.39 -13.40 -18.31
C HIS A 124 7.90 -13.12 -18.18
N TYR A 125 8.70 -14.14 -18.32
CA TYR A 125 10.15 -14.03 -18.45
C TYR A 125 10.52 -14.13 -19.93
#